data_670202932e2ae8b4ae2ba4de722ed25b
#
_entry.id   670202932e2ae8b4ae2ba4de722ed25b
#
_cell.length_a   1.000
_cell.length_b   1.000
_cell.length_c   1.000
_cell.angle_alpha   90.00
_cell.angle_beta   90.00
_cell.angle_gamma   90.00
#
_symmetry.space_group_name_H-M   'P 1'
#
loop_
_entity.id
_entity.type
_entity.pdbx_description
1 polymer ?
#
loop_
_entity_poly.entity_id
_entity_poly.type
_entity_poly.pdbx_seq_one_letter_code
_entity_poly.pdbx_strand_id
1 'polypeptide(L)'
;MDETVTSEPRVLDGMYTFVVGIDADESRALAQAETIADMPLEADAVRVILLHSFEGKTKGSTVEQVKPVRLARERLEEAGMTVEAEGYGGDAARAILNVADDHDADQLVLAGRKRTPTGKVLFGSVTQSVILDTERPVLVCSADEE
;
A
#
# COMPACT_ATOMS: atom_id res chain seq x y z
N MET A 1 31.78 -8.45 11.04
CA MET A 1 31.07 -8.68 10.95
C MET A 1 30.59 -8.63 10.80
N ASP A 2 30.67 -8.65 11.00
CA ASP A 2 29.86 -8.89 10.91
C ASP A 2 29.19 -8.83 10.72
N GLU A 3 29.15 -8.95 10.81
CA GLU A 3 28.31 -9.15 10.70
C GLU A 3 27.51 -9.31 10.54
N THR A 4 27.81 -9.41 10.64
CA THR A 4 26.91 -9.69 10.59
C THR A 4 26.07 -9.79 10.68
N VAL A 5 25.87 -9.87 10.79
CA VAL A 5 24.95 -10.00 10.97
C VAL A 5 24.10 -10.23 10.87
N THR A 6 23.56 -10.45 10.88
CA THR A 6 22.74 -10.68 10.72
C THR A 6 21.83 -10.89 10.76
N SER A 7 21.16 -10.90 10.56
CA SER A 7 20.24 -10.97 10.54
C SER A 7 19.37 -11.47 10.50
N GLU A 8 18.79 -11.62 10.52
CA GLU A 8 17.96 -12.04 10.36
C GLU A 8 17.04 -12.18 9.92
N PRO A 9 16.42 -12.35 9.81
CA PRO A 9 15.69 -12.58 9.13
C PRO A 9 14.48 -12.42 8.90
N ARG A 10 14.22 -11.60 8.70
CA ARG A 10 13.14 -11.31 8.18
C ARG A 10 13.04 -12.09 7.04
N VAL A 11 12.80 -12.83 6.97
CA VAL A 11 12.65 -13.55 6.06
C VAL A 11 12.41 -13.42 4.96
N LEU A 12 12.04 -13.68 4.51
CA LEU A 12 11.85 -13.47 3.53
C LEU A 12 12.60 -12.47 3.49
N ASP A 13 13.29 -12.54 4.23
CA ASP A 13 14.15 -11.99 4.62
C ASP A 13 14.88 -11.16 3.83
N GLY A 14 15.16 -10.00 4.14
CA GLY A 14 15.78 -9.03 3.38
C GLY A 14 14.86 -8.26 2.48
N MET A 15 13.59 -8.59 2.43
CA MET A 15 12.69 -7.86 1.58
C MET A 15 12.11 -6.67 2.30
N TYR A 16 12.01 -5.56 1.58
CA TYR A 16 11.38 -4.37 2.12
C TYR A 16 9.90 -4.46 1.80
N THR A 17 9.06 -4.41 2.80
CA THR A 17 7.64 -4.68 2.63
C THR A 17 6.81 -3.42 2.76
N PHE A 18 6.02 -3.12 1.73
CA PHE A 18 5.04 -2.04 1.74
C PHE A 18 3.66 -2.63 1.89
N VAL A 19 2.81 -1.99 2.69
CA VAL A 19 1.38 -2.29 2.67
C VAL A 19 0.71 -1.07 2.06
N VAL A 20 -0.04 -1.26 0.99
CA VAL A 20 -0.66 -0.20 0.24
C VAL A 20 -2.16 -0.28 0.38
N GLY A 21 -2.77 0.76 0.92
CA GLY A 21 -4.23 0.79 1.04
C GLY A 21 -4.82 1.29 -0.27
N ILE A 22 -5.52 0.42 -0.97
CA ILE A 22 -6.12 0.74 -2.27
C ILE A 22 -7.60 0.99 -2.10
N ASP A 23 -8.04 2.18 -2.51
CA ASP A 23 -9.48 2.47 -2.47
C ASP A 23 -10.07 2.20 -3.86
N ALA A 24 -11.22 2.73 -4.14
CA ALA A 24 -11.92 2.42 -5.38
C ALA A 24 -11.51 3.31 -6.55
N ASP A 25 -10.61 4.23 -6.34
CA ASP A 25 -10.24 5.18 -7.38
C ASP A 25 -9.02 4.70 -8.15
N GLU A 26 -9.17 4.51 -9.44
CA GLU A 26 -8.10 3.94 -10.26
C GLU A 26 -6.89 4.85 -10.36
N SER A 27 -7.10 6.16 -10.48
CA SER A 27 -5.98 7.05 -10.63
C SER A 27 -5.16 7.15 -9.35
N ARG A 28 -5.80 7.07 -8.20
CA ARG A 28 -5.05 7.05 -6.95
C ARG A 28 -4.26 5.76 -6.82
N ALA A 29 -4.87 4.63 -7.19
CA ALA A 29 -4.16 3.35 -7.11
C ALA A 29 -2.94 3.35 -8.01
N LEU A 30 -3.07 3.88 -9.22
CA LEU A 30 -1.92 3.96 -10.11
C LEU A 30 -0.85 4.90 -9.59
N ALA A 31 -1.24 6.03 -8.99
CA ALA A 31 -0.26 6.96 -8.43
C ALA A 31 0.53 6.29 -7.30
N GLN A 32 -0.14 5.49 -6.48
CA GLN A 32 0.53 4.77 -5.41
C GLN A 32 1.52 3.75 -5.99
N ALA A 33 1.09 3.00 -7.00
CA ALA A 33 1.96 2.00 -7.60
C ALA A 33 3.16 2.64 -8.29
N GLU A 34 2.92 3.73 -9.01
CA GLU A 34 4.01 4.38 -9.72
C GLU A 34 5.02 4.99 -8.76
N THR A 35 4.56 5.51 -7.65
CA THR A 35 5.47 6.06 -6.66
C THR A 35 6.42 4.98 -6.14
N ILE A 36 5.89 3.81 -5.85
CA ILE A 36 6.73 2.71 -5.38
C ILE A 36 7.64 2.21 -6.49
N ALA A 37 7.09 2.05 -7.70
CA ALA A 37 7.86 1.50 -8.82
C ALA A 37 9.04 2.40 -9.17
N ASP A 38 8.89 3.70 -8.96
CA ASP A 38 9.94 4.65 -9.29
C ASP A 38 10.98 4.86 -8.20
N MET A 39 10.79 4.26 -7.05
CA MET A 39 11.76 4.40 -5.97
C MET A 39 13.07 3.72 -6.35
N PRO A 40 14.21 4.27 -5.95
CA PRO A 40 15.50 3.67 -6.29
C PRO A 40 15.80 2.48 -5.38
N LEU A 41 15.00 1.44 -5.50
CA LEU A 41 15.15 0.23 -4.72
C LEU A 41 15.41 -0.94 -5.65
N GLU A 42 16.01 -1.98 -5.10
CA GLU A 42 16.20 -3.21 -5.86
C GLU A 42 14.86 -3.88 -5.94
N ALA A 43 14.30 -3.95 -7.13
CA ALA A 43 12.92 -4.44 -7.28
C ALA A 43 12.73 -5.83 -6.71
N ASP A 44 13.70 -6.71 -6.91
CA ASP A 44 13.53 -8.08 -6.43
C ASP A 44 13.67 -8.19 -4.93
N ALA A 45 13.99 -7.11 -4.24
CA ALA A 45 14.02 -7.09 -2.79
C ALA A 45 12.80 -6.35 -2.21
N VAL A 46 11.81 -6.03 -3.04
CA VAL A 46 10.63 -5.31 -2.59
C VAL A 46 9.40 -6.19 -2.69
N ARG A 47 8.63 -6.20 -1.63
CA ARG A 47 7.39 -6.94 -1.57
C ARG A 47 6.27 -5.94 -1.30
N VAL A 48 5.21 -5.98 -2.06
CA VAL A 48 4.11 -5.04 -1.93
C VAL A 48 2.83 -5.81 -1.66
N ILE A 49 2.14 -5.46 -0.60
CA ILE A 49 0.85 -6.05 -0.28
C ILE A 49 -0.21 -5.01 -0.57
N LEU A 50 -1.05 -5.29 -1.55
CA LEU A 50 -2.13 -4.39 -1.92
C LEU A 50 -3.37 -4.80 -1.13
N LEU A 51 -3.86 -3.90 -0.30
CA LEU A 51 -4.99 -4.22 0.56
C LEU A 51 -6.20 -3.41 0.15
N HIS A 52 -7.32 -4.06 -0.02
CA HIS A 52 -8.57 -3.38 -0.33
C HIS A 52 -9.63 -3.79 0.67
N SER A 53 -10.33 -2.82 1.22
CA SER A 53 -11.42 -3.11 2.15
C SER A 53 -12.74 -2.99 1.40
N PHE A 54 -13.56 -4.03 1.47
CA PHE A 54 -14.86 -4.02 0.84
C PHE A 54 -15.91 -3.36 1.73
N GLU A 55 -15.57 -3.17 2.97
CA GLU A 55 -16.48 -2.51 3.91
C GLU A 55 -17.84 -3.16 3.97
N GLY A 56 -17.81 -4.46 3.92
CA GLY A 56 -19.06 -5.21 4.07
C GLY A 56 -19.93 -5.22 2.85
N LYS A 57 -19.47 -4.66 1.73
CA LYS A 57 -20.27 -4.57 0.64
C LYS A 57 -20.31 -5.66 -0.24
N THR A 58 -19.50 -6.41 -0.54
CA THR A 58 -19.55 -7.26 -1.63
C THR A 58 -19.40 -8.64 -1.27
N LYS A 59 -20.41 -9.40 -1.31
CA LYS A 59 -20.29 -10.74 -1.04
C LYS A 59 -19.87 -11.44 -2.24
N GLY A 60 -18.97 -12.32 -2.21
CA GLY A 60 -18.57 -13.16 -3.32
C GLY A 60 -17.56 -12.55 -4.26
N SER A 61 -17.18 -11.32 -4.04
CA SER A 61 -16.15 -10.73 -4.87
C SER A 61 -14.80 -11.00 -4.30
N THR A 62 -13.79 -11.07 -5.12
CA THR A 62 -12.43 -11.29 -4.64
C THR A 62 -11.62 -10.04 -4.91
N VAL A 63 -10.57 -9.87 -4.13
CA VAL A 63 -9.72 -8.71 -4.26
C VAL A 63 -9.06 -8.67 -5.64
N GLU A 64 -8.82 -9.84 -6.23
CA GLU A 64 -8.20 -9.88 -7.56
C GLU A 64 -9.10 -9.33 -8.64
N GLN A 65 -10.39 -9.20 -8.38
CA GLN A 65 -11.32 -8.67 -9.36
C GLN A 65 -11.51 -7.18 -9.25
N VAL A 66 -10.91 -6.56 -8.26
CA VAL A 66 -11.07 -5.12 -8.06
C VAL A 66 -10.14 -4.40 -9.02
N LYS A 67 -10.69 -3.59 -9.91
CA LYS A 67 -9.88 -3.00 -10.98
C LYS A 67 -8.73 -2.14 -10.49
N PRO A 68 -8.91 -1.25 -9.50
CA PRO A 68 -7.75 -0.50 -9.01
C PRO A 68 -6.63 -1.41 -8.50
N VAL A 69 -6.98 -2.53 -7.87
CA VAL A 69 -5.98 -3.48 -7.38
C VAL A 69 -5.25 -4.10 -8.56
N ARG A 70 -6.00 -4.49 -9.60
CA ARG A 70 -5.37 -5.10 -10.77
C ARG A 70 -4.41 -4.14 -11.46
N LEU A 71 -4.79 -2.88 -11.60
CA LEU A 71 -3.94 -1.90 -12.26
C LEU A 71 -2.66 -1.67 -11.48
N ALA A 72 -2.78 -1.55 -10.16
CA ALA A 72 -1.61 -1.36 -9.32
C ALA A 72 -0.69 -2.58 -9.39
N ARG A 73 -1.28 -3.77 -9.36
CA ARG A 73 -0.50 -4.99 -9.42
C ARG A 73 0.29 -5.09 -10.71
N GLU A 74 -0.37 -4.82 -11.83
CA GLU A 74 0.30 -4.90 -13.12
C GLU A 74 1.47 -3.95 -13.18
N ARG A 75 1.28 -2.73 -12.69
CA ARG A 75 2.36 -1.75 -12.74
C ARG A 75 3.54 -2.16 -11.90
N LEU A 76 3.29 -2.69 -10.72
CA LEU A 76 4.37 -3.09 -9.82
C LEU A 76 5.07 -4.35 -10.31
N GLU A 77 4.32 -5.27 -10.88
CA GLU A 77 4.94 -6.48 -11.43
C GLU A 77 5.79 -6.15 -12.64
N GLU A 78 5.39 -5.18 -13.44
CA GLU A 78 6.20 -4.73 -14.54
C GLU A 78 7.54 -4.20 -14.06
N ALA A 79 7.57 -3.64 -12.86
CA ALA A 79 8.80 -3.12 -12.29
C ALA A 79 9.65 -4.21 -11.64
N GLY A 80 9.16 -5.43 -11.62
CA GLY A 80 9.94 -6.55 -11.08
C GLY A 80 9.72 -6.83 -9.61
N MET A 81 8.72 -6.21 -9.01
CA MET A 81 8.48 -6.37 -7.58
C MET A 81 7.53 -7.53 -7.32
N THR A 82 7.60 -8.09 -6.12
CA THR A 82 6.71 -9.16 -5.71
C THR A 82 5.44 -8.55 -5.14
N VAL A 83 4.29 -8.96 -5.65
CA VAL A 83 3.02 -8.34 -5.26
C VAL A 83 2.05 -9.40 -4.76
N GLU A 84 1.40 -9.09 -3.65
CA GLU A 84 0.32 -9.91 -3.10
C GLU A 84 -0.88 -9.01 -2.93
N ALA A 85 -2.07 -9.57 -2.95
CA ALA A 85 -3.29 -8.78 -2.75
C ALA A 85 -4.13 -9.43 -1.67
N GLU A 86 -4.70 -8.62 -0.79
CA GLU A 86 -5.54 -9.09 0.29
C GLU A 86 -6.81 -8.26 0.37
N GLY A 87 -7.92 -8.90 0.62
CA GLY A 87 -9.20 -8.22 0.79
C GLY A 87 -9.69 -8.36 2.21
N TYR A 88 -10.33 -7.33 2.71
CA TYR A 88 -10.89 -7.36 4.04
C TYR A 88 -12.31 -6.88 3.98
N GLY A 89 -13.14 -7.39 4.85
CA GLY A 89 -14.50 -6.92 4.89
C GLY A 89 -14.72 -6.16 6.16
N GLY A 90 -14.36 -4.98 6.28
CA GLY A 90 -14.59 -4.23 7.48
C GLY A 90 -13.96 -2.88 7.39
N ASP A 91 -13.66 -2.30 8.52
CA ASP A 91 -13.11 -0.96 8.59
C ASP A 91 -11.75 -0.90 7.91
N ALA A 92 -11.59 -0.01 6.96
CA ALA A 92 -10.39 0.04 6.15
C ALA A 92 -9.14 0.41 6.97
N ALA A 93 -9.27 1.37 7.89
CA ALA A 93 -8.10 1.76 8.67
C ALA A 93 -7.62 0.62 9.54
N ARG A 94 -8.57 -0.09 10.14
CA ARG A 94 -8.20 -1.22 10.99
C ARG A 94 -7.58 -2.34 10.16
N ALA A 95 -8.11 -2.57 8.96
CA ALA A 95 -7.55 -3.60 8.09
C ALA A 95 -6.12 -3.28 7.73
N ILE A 96 -5.84 -2.02 7.40
CA ILE A 96 -4.48 -1.64 7.04
C ILE A 96 -3.52 -1.87 8.20
N LEU A 97 -3.93 -1.46 9.40
CA LEU A 97 -3.07 -1.62 10.57
C LEU A 97 -2.84 -3.09 10.89
N ASN A 98 -3.89 -3.90 10.78
CA ASN A 98 -3.76 -5.33 11.06
C ASN A 98 -2.87 -6.04 10.06
N VAL A 99 -3.03 -5.74 8.79
CA VAL A 99 -2.21 -6.38 7.76
C VAL A 99 -0.76 -5.94 7.91
N ALA A 100 -0.55 -4.66 8.25
CA ALA A 100 0.82 -4.19 8.47
C ALA A 100 1.48 -4.94 9.63
N ASP A 101 0.73 -5.20 10.68
CA ASP A 101 1.27 -5.96 11.81
C ASP A 101 1.51 -7.40 11.44
N ASP A 102 0.58 -8.01 10.74
CA ASP A 102 0.70 -9.43 10.36
C ASP A 102 1.92 -9.67 9.50
N HIS A 103 2.27 -8.74 8.65
CA HIS A 103 3.38 -8.91 7.73
C HIS A 103 4.63 -8.14 8.15
N ASP A 104 4.56 -7.49 9.29
CA ASP A 104 5.70 -6.71 9.80
C ASP A 104 6.16 -5.72 8.72
N ALA A 105 5.24 -4.95 8.23
CA ALA A 105 5.52 -4.04 7.12
C ALA A 105 6.53 -2.97 7.52
N ASP A 106 7.34 -2.57 6.56
CA ASP A 106 8.31 -1.52 6.79
C ASP A 106 7.71 -0.14 6.55
N GLN A 107 6.71 -0.06 5.71
CA GLN A 107 6.15 1.24 5.37
C GLN A 107 4.73 1.08 4.85
N LEU A 108 3.89 2.05 5.13
CA LEU A 108 2.53 2.08 4.62
C LEU A 108 2.44 3.10 3.51
N VAL A 109 1.62 2.83 2.51
CA VAL A 109 1.42 3.76 1.40
C VAL A 109 -0.08 3.98 1.25
N LEU A 110 -0.49 5.20 1.41
CA LEU A 110 -1.90 5.56 1.39
C LEU A 110 -2.14 6.63 0.33
N ALA A 111 -3.40 6.91 0.05
CA ALA A 111 -3.73 7.90 -0.96
C ALA A 111 -4.25 9.17 -0.31
N GLY A 112 -3.84 10.29 -0.85
CA GLY A 112 -4.41 11.58 -0.49
C GLY A 112 -5.52 11.90 -1.44
N ARG A 113 -6.30 12.91 -1.08
CA ARG A 113 -7.37 13.32 -1.94
C ARG A 113 -6.89 14.44 -2.85
N LYS A 114 -7.81 14.92 -3.69
CA LYS A 114 -7.49 15.93 -4.61
C LYS A 114 -6.93 17.16 -3.94
N ARG A 115 -6.02 17.85 -4.56
CA ARG A 115 -5.43 19.03 -4.01
C ARG A 115 -6.40 20.19 -4.07
N THR A 116 -6.31 21.08 -3.11
CA THR A 116 -7.08 22.30 -3.12
C THR A 116 -6.41 23.31 -4.05
N PRO A 117 -7.07 24.42 -4.37
CA PRO A 117 -6.46 25.44 -5.21
C PRO A 117 -5.17 26.01 -4.62
N THR A 118 -4.97 25.90 -3.32
CA THR A 118 -3.73 26.36 -2.71
C THR A 118 -2.66 25.30 -2.75
N GLY A 119 -2.95 24.14 -3.35
CA GLY A 119 -1.95 23.09 -3.48
C GLY A 119 -1.89 22.12 -2.32
N LYS A 120 -2.78 22.25 -1.36
CA LYS A 120 -2.74 21.35 -0.21
C LYS A 120 -3.40 20.05 -0.53
N VAL A 121 -2.87 18.98 0.02
CA VAL A 121 -3.46 17.66 -0.13
C VAL A 121 -4.42 17.44 1.01
N LEU A 122 -5.60 16.93 0.71
CA LEU A 122 -6.58 16.60 1.72
C LEU A 122 -6.50 15.13 2.04
N PHE A 123 -6.65 14.79 3.30
CA PHE A 123 -6.62 13.40 3.73
C PHE A 123 -8.04 12.94 4.00
N GLY A 124 -8.37 11.76 3.55
CA GLY A 124 -9.64 11.15 3.92
C GLY A 124 -9.57 10.57 5.32
N SER A 125 -10.69 10.11 5.83
CA SER A 125 -10.77 9.62 7.19
C SER A 125 -9.90 8.39 7.42
N VAL A 126 -9.81 7.51 6.43
CA VAL A 126 -8.99 6.31 6.57
C VAL A 126 -7.53 6.70 6.73
N THR A 127 -7.05 7.59 5.87
CA THR A 127 -5.66 8.02 5.93
C THR A 127 -5.36 8.70 7.27
N GLN A 128 -6.27 9.55 7.74
CA GLN A 128 -6.07 10.20 9.01
C GLN A 128 -6.02 9.20 10.16
N SER A 129 -6.93 8.23 10.17
CA SER A 129 -6.95 7.24 11.22
C SER A 129 -5.67 6.42 11.26
N VAL A 130 -5.18 6.04 10.08
CA VAL A 130 -3.97 5.23 10.04
C VAL A 130 -2.78 6.03 10.52
N ILE A 131 -2.65 7.29 10.07
CA ILE A 131 -1.53 8.12 10.48
C ILE A 131 -1.51 8.30 12.00
N LEU A 132 -2.66 8.47 12.59
CA LEU A 132 -2.71 8.69 14.02
C LEU A 132 -2.41 7.44 14.85
N ASP A 133 -2.65 6.28 14.28
CA ASP A 133 -2.52 5.05 15.05
C ASP A 133 -1.30 4.20 14.73
N THR A 134 -0.54 4.53 13.70
CA THR A 134 0.61 3.70 13.36
C THR A 134 1.91 4.34 13.80
N GLU A 135 2.90 3.51 14.06
CA GLU A 135 4.23 4.03 14.31
C GLU A 135 5.12 3.80 13.11
N ARG A 136 4.59 3.21 12.05
CA ARG A 136 5.36 2.97 10.84
C ARG A 136 5.38 4.21 9.97
N PRO A 137 6.40 4.36 9.14
CA PRO A 137 6.39 5.47 8.18
C PRO A 137 5.21 5.37 7.24
N VAL A 138 4.61 6.48 6.91
CA VAL A 138 3.47 6.52 6.01
C VAL A 138 3.78 7.46 4.86
N LEU A 139 3.66 6.95 3.65
CA LEU A 139 3.82 7.74 2.46
C LEU A 139 2.44 8.02 1.90
N VAL A 140 2.11 9.27 1.68
CA VAL A 140 0.82 9.64 1.15
C VAL A 140 0.99 10.10 -0.29
N CYS A 141 0.34 9.42 -1.21
CA CYS A 141 0.44 9.73 -2.62
C CYS A 141 -0.84 10.40 -3.07
N SER A 142 -0.76 11.39 -3.91
CA SER A 142 -1.97 12.00 -4.42
C SER A 142 -1.90 12.04 -5.94
N ALA A 143 -3.02 11.75 -6.57
CA ALA A 143 -3.10 11.81 -8.01
C ALA A 143 -3.58 13.19 -8.40
N ASP A 144 -3.11 13.66 -9.53
CA ASP A 144 -3.61 14.89 -10.04
C ASP A 144 -4.92 14.62 -10.61
N GLU A 145 -5.88 15.41 -10.26
CA GLU A 145 -7.11 15.22 -10.81
C GLU A 145 -7.39 16.27 -11.63
N GLU A 146 -7.55 16.33 -12.57
CA GLU A 146 -7.71 17.41 -13.31
C GLU A 146 -8.65 17.44 -13.87
#